data_3eb562dbf5e04331a66c8ee5df693e46
#
_entry.id   3eb562dbf5e04331a66c8ee5df693e46
#
_cell.length_a   1.000
_cell.length_b   1.000
_cell.length_c   1.000
_cell.angle_alpha   90.00
_cell.angle_beta   90.00
_cell.angle_gamma   90.00
#
_symmetry.space_group_name_H-M   'P 1'
#
loop_
_entity.id
_entity.type
_entity.pdbx_description
1 polymer ?
#
loop_
_entity_poly.entity_id
_entity_poly.type
_entity_poly.pdbx_seq_one_letter_code
_entity_poly.pdbx_strand_id
1 'polypeptide(L)'
;MKNNLKVEIVKWIDDHAQLKNIREKVFIQEQKVTPELEWDGIDEKAIHFLVFKDEKAIGCARAIVIKSQMQLGRMAVLKEYRGQGAVSNLI
;
A
#
# COMPACT_ATOMS: atom_id res chain seq x y z
N MET A 1 3.14 -25.11 -1.05
CA MET A 1 4.23 -24.14 -0.94
C MET A 1 3.79 -22.91 -0.20
N LYS A 2 4.55 -22.50 0.75
CA LYS A 2 4.18 -21.34 1.54
C LYS A 2 4.52 -20.05 0.82
N ASN A 3 3.61 -19.08 0.88
CA ASN A 3 3.90 -17.72 0.49
C ASN A 3 4.67 -17.07 1.63
N ASN A 4 5.84 -16.53 1.34
CA ASN A 4 6.60 -15.81 2.35
C ASN A 4 6.12 -14.37 2.45
N LEU A 5 4.80 -14.21 2.61
CA LEU A 5 4.16 -12.90 2.68
C LEU A 5 4.03 -12.45 4.12
N LYS A 6 4.36 -11.20 4.36
CA LYS A 6 4.30 -10.60 5.68
C LYS A 6 3.71 -9.21 5.58
N VAL A 7 2.76 -8.90 6.44
CA VAL A 7 2.14 -7.57 6.49
C VAL A 7 2.67 -6.84 7.71
N GLU A 8 3.09 -5.60 7.51
CA GLU A 8 3.58 -4.76 8.60
C GLU A 8 2.84 -3.43 8.59
N ILE A 9 2.53 -2.95 9.79
CA ILE A 9 2.02 -1.59 9.98
C ILE A 9 3.24 -0.68 10.05
N VAL A 10 3.24 0.35 9.19
CA VAL A 10 4.41 1.22 9.09
C VAL A 10 3.98 2.68 9.19
N LYS A 11 4.93 3.55 9.49
CA LYS A 11 4.68 4.99 9.54
C LYS A 11 5.17 5.63 8.25
N TRP A 12 4.41 6.63 7.80
CA TRP A 12 4.76 7.34 6.58
C TRP A 12 6.16 7.94 6.65
N ILE A 13 6.52 8.52 7.79
CA ILE A 13 7.81 9.17 7.94
C ILE A 13 8.98 8.20 7.78
N ASP A 14 8.77 6.95 8.17
CA ASP A 14 9.85 5.96 8.12
C ASP A 14 9.91 5.23 6.77
N ASP A 15 8.76 4.96 6.17
CA ASP A 15 8.68 4.05 5.02
C ASP A 15 8.06 4.67 3.79
N HIS A 16 7.96 5.99 3.71
CA HIS A 16 7.29 6.63 2.59
C HIS A 16 7.94 6.31 1.23
N ALA A 17 9.25 6.08 1.21
CA ALA A 17 9.90 5.77 -0.06
C ALA A 17 9.35 4.47 -0.67
N GLN A 18 9.16 3.44 0.15
CA GLN A 18 8.62 2.17 -0.32
C GLN A 18 7.14 2.30 -0.68
N LEU A 19 6.38 3.02 0.14
CA LEU A 19 4.96 3.26 -0.13
C LEU A 19 4.78 4.03 -1.43
N LYS A 20 5.54 5.08 -1.63
CA LYS A 20 5.46 5.88 -2.86
C LYS A 20 5.83 5.06 -4.08
N ASN A 21 6.87 4.23 -3.97
CA ASN A 21 7.31 3.42 -5.11
C ASN A 21 6.20 2.50 -5.60
N ILE A 22 5.51 1.82 -4.67
CA ILE A 22 4.42 0.91 -5.03
C ILE A 22 3.24 1.69 -5.60
N ARG A 23 2.84 2.76 -4.94
CA ARG A 23 1.68 3.55 -5.36
C ARG A 23 1.93 4.23 -6.69
N GLU A 24 3.14 4.69 -6.93
CA GLU A 24 3.47 5.30 -8.22
C GLU A 24 3.35 4.29 -9.35
N LYS A 25 3.91 3.10 -9.15
CA LYS A 25 3.87 2.08 -10.19
C LYS A 25 2.45 1.61 -10.49
N VAL A 26 1.63 1.42 -9.47
CA VAL A 26 0.29 0.89 -9.66
C VAL A 26 -0.71 1.96 -10.05
N PHE A 27 -0.78 3.05 -9.28
CA PHE A 27 -1.83 4.04 -9.52
C PHE A 27 -1.49 5.03 -10.61
N ILE A 28 -0.25 5.51 -10.65
CA ILE A 28 0.12 6.55 -11.62
C ILE A 28 0.53 5.93 -12.95
N GLN A 29 1.46 4.99 -12.92
CA GLN A 29 1.97 4.41 -14.17
C GLN A 29 1.00 3.41 -14.80
N GLU A 30 0.42 2.53 -14.01
CA GLU A 30 -0.45 1.48 -14.54
C GLU A 30 -1.88 1.97 -14.73
N GLN A 31 -2.48 2.59 -13.71
CA GLN A 31 -3.88 3.01 -13.75
C GLN A 31 -4.07 4.45 -14.23
N LYS A 32 -2.99 5.18 -14.48
CA LYS A 32 -3.03 6.51 -15.04
C LYS A 32 -3.73 7.55 -14.16
N VAL A 33 -3.71 7.34 -12.85
CA VAL A 33 -4.19 8.35 -11.90
C VAL A 33 -3.22 9.53 -11.91
N THR A 34 -3.74 10.75 -11.91
CA THR A 34 -2.88 11.92 -11.92
C THR A 34 -2.17 12.06 -10.57
N PRO A 35 -0.90 12.51 -10.54
CA PRO A 35 -0.19 12.66 -9.28
C PRO A 35 -0.92 13.55 -8.27
N GLU A 36 -1.60 14.59 -8.72
CA GLU A 36 -2.31 15.48 -7.81
C GLU A 36 -3.43 14.78 -7.05
N LEU A 37 -4.05 13.78 -7.68
CA LEU A 37 -5.09 12.99 -7.02
C LEU A 37 -4.52 11.92 -6.11
N GLU A 38 -3.38 11.34 -6.49
CA GLU A 38 -2.75 10.29 -5.69
C GLU A 38 -2.13 10.84 -4.41
N TRP A 39 -1.42 11.94 -4.51
CA TRP A 39 -0.72 12.55 -3.38
C TRP A 39 -1.61 13.63 -2.76
N ASP A 40 -2.56 13.20 -1.92
CA ASP A 40 -3.63 14.06 -1.42
C ASP A 40 -3.30 14.75 -0.09
N GLY A 41 -2.10 14.57 0.43
CA GLY A 41 -1.68 15.24 1.66
C GLY A 41 -2.17 14.58 2.93
N ILE A 42 -2.84 13.44 2.85
CA ILE A 42 -3.40 12.76 4.03
C ILE A 42 -2.43 11.73 4.59
N ASP A 43 -1.41 11.35 3.82
CA ASP A 43 -0.57 10.21 4.15
C ASP A 43 0.12 10.29 5.51
N GLU A 44 0.53 11.48 5.92
CA GLU A 44 1.22 11.62 7.20
C GLU A 44 0.33 11.31 8.39
N LYS A 45 -0.99 11.43 8.21
CA LYS A 45 -1.96 11.19 9.28
C LYS A 45 -2.62 9.81 9.17
N ALA A 46 -2.34 9.09 8.12
CA ALA A 46 -2.97 7.80 7.89
C ALA A 46 -2.15 6.67 8.49
N ILE A 47 -2.80 5.53 8.66
CA ILE A 47 -2.12 4.29 9.04
C ILE A 47 -1.75 3.59 7.76
N HIS A 48 -0.51 3.14 7.63
CA HIS A 48 -0.04 2.49 6.43
C HIS A 48 0.34 1.04 6.67
N PHE A 49 0.14 0.22 5.65
CA PHE A 49 0.49 -1.19 5.69
C PHE A 49 1.39 -1.48 4.49
N LEU A 50 2.41 -2.27 4.72
CA LEU A 50 3.26 -2.79 3.65
C LEU A 50 3.18 -4.31 3.66
N VAL A 51 3.10 -4.89 2.48
CA VAL A 51 3.19 -6.34 2.32
C VAL A 51 4.57 -6.64 1.76
N PHE A 52 5.28 -7.53 2.42
CA PHE A 52 6.60 -7.97 1.98
C PHE A 52 6.54 -9.41 1.50
N LYS A 53 7.24 -9.69 0.43
CA LYS A 53 7.53 -11.05 0.03
C LYS A 53 9.03 -11.23 0.19
N ASP A 54 9.40 -12.14 1.09
CA ASP A 54 10.77 -12.27 1.57
C ASP A 54 11.17 -10.93 2.21
N GLU A 55 11.97 -10.12 1.58
CA GLU A 55 12.34 -8.84 2.16
C GLU A 55 12.01 -7.68 1.23
N LYS A 56 11.18 -7.94 0.22
CA LYS A 56 10.84 -6.94 -0.77
C LYS A 56 9.42 -6.45 -0.56
N ALA A 57 9.23 -5.13 -0.50
CA ALA A 57 7.91 -4.53 -0.39
C ALA A 57 7.19 -4.65 -1.75
N ILE A 58 6.08 -5.38 -1.77
CA ILE A 58 5.36 -5.68 -3.00
C ILE A 58 3.94 -5.16 -3.00
N GLY A 59 3.41 -4.75 -1.86
CA GLY A 59 2.05 -4.25 -1.78
C GLY A 59 1.88 -3.28 -0.64
N CYS A 60 0.77 -2.55 -0.66
CA CYS A 60 0.49 -1.56 0.37
C CYS A 60 -1.01 -1.36 0.54
N ALA A 61 -1.36 -0.68 1.64
CA ALA A 61 -2.71 -0.19 1.88
C ALA A 61 -2.63 1.01 2.81
N ARG A 62 -3.68 1.81 2.81
CA ARG A 62 -3.79 2.98 3.67
C ARG A 62 -5.12 2.94 4.40
N ALA A 63 -5.10 3.19 5.72
CA ALA A 63 -6.32 3.29 6.52
C ALA A 63 -6.45 4.72 7.05
N ILE A 64 -7.64 5.28 6.90
CA ILE A 64 -7.97 6.62 7.36
C ILE A 64 -9.15 6.51 8.30
N VAL A 65 -9.08 7.21 9.44
CA VAL A 65 -10.19 7.24 10.39
C VAL A 65 -11.03 8.51 10.12
N ILE A 66 -12.29 8.31 9.76
CA ILE A 66 -13.23 9.38 9.50
C ILE A 66 -14.48 9.13 10.32
N LYS A 67 -14.83 10.06 11.21
CA LYS A 67 -16.05 9.97 12.03
C LYS A 67 -16.13 8.62 12.76
N SER A 68 -15.04 8.22 13.38
CA SER A 68 -14.92 6.98 14.15
C SER A 68 -15.02 5.71 13.30
N GLN A 69 -14.92 5.84 11.98
CA GLN A 69 -14.88 4.70 11.07
C GLN A 69 -13.55 4.65 10.36
N MET A 70 -13.03 3.44 10.21
CA MET A 70 -11.78 3.23 9.49
C MET A 70 -12.08 2.86 8.05
N GLN A 71 -11.49 3.61 7.12
CA GLN A 71 -11.64 3.36 5.69
C GLN A 71 -10.32 2.90 5.11
N LEU A 72 -10.33 1.73 4.49
CA LEU A 72 -9.16 1.24 3.77
C LEU A 72 -9.15 1.78 2.35
N GLY A 73 -7.98 2.19 1.89
CA GLY A 73 -7.82 2.65 0.53
C GLY A 73 -6.38 2.50 0.09
N ARG A 74 -6.11 2.95 -1.12
CA ARG A 74 -4.75 2.86 -1.70
C ARG A 74 -4.19 1.45 -1.61
N MET A 75 -5.04 0.43 -1.75
CA MET A 75 -4.59 -0.96 -1.77
C MET A 75 -3.99 -1.26 -3.12
N ALA A 76 -2.74 -1.68 -3.13
CA ALA A 76 -2.02 -1.92 -4.37
C ALA A 76 -1.04 -3.07 -4.20
N VAL A 77 -0.89 -3.86 -5.25
CA VAL A 77 0.11 -4.92 -5.31
C VAL A 77 0.82 -4.78 -6.65
N LEU A 78 2.14 -4.86 -6.63
CA LEU A 78 2.92 -4.80 -7.85
C LEU A 78 2.47 -5.92 -8.79
N LYS A 79 2.41 -5.60 -10.09
CA LYS A 79 1.84 -6.48 -11.10
C LYS A 79 2.43 -7.90 -11.04
N GLU A 80 3.73 -8.01 -10.86
CA GLU A 80 4.42 -9.30 -10.86
C GLU A 80 4.03 -10.20 -9.69
N TYR A 81 3.42 -9.64 -8.67
CA TYR A 81 3.12 -10.36 -7.43
C TYR A 81 1.63 -10.56 -7.19
N ARG A 82 0.80 -10.25 -8.18
CA ARG A 82 -0.65 -10.42 -8.04
C ARG A 82 -1.01 -11.89 -8.11
N GLY A 83 -2.12 -12.24 -7.45
CA GLY A 83 -2.57 -13.62 -7.42
C GLY A 83 -1.88 -14.49 -6.38
N GLN A 84 -1.07 -13.90 -5.50
CA GLN A 84 -0.32 -14.65 -4.49
C GLN A 84 -0.86 -14.44 -3.07
N GLY A 85 -2.06 -13.87 -2.93
CA GLY A 85 -2.69 -13.72 -1.63
C GLY A 85 -2.32 -12.45 -0.88
N ALA A 86 -1.63 -11.50 -1.51
CA ALA A 86 -1.22 -10.28 -0.83
C ALA A 86 -2.41 -9.46 -0.33
N VAL A 87 -3.45 -9.32 -1.16
CA VAL A 87 -4.65 -8.58 -0.76
C VAL A 87 -5.37 -9.28 0.39
N SER A 88 -5.44 -10.60 0.33
CA SER A 88 -6.08 -11.38 1.41
C SER A 88 -5.37 -11.15 2.73
N ASN A 89 -4.06 -10.99 2.71
CA ASN A 89 -3.30 -10.75 3.93
C ASN A 89 -3.51 -9.33 4.48
N LEU A 90 -3.93 -8.40 3.62
CA LEU A 90 -4.23 -7.03 4.04
C LEU A 90 -5.61 -6.90 4.67
N ILE A 91 -6.51 -7.78 4.36
CA ILE A 91 -7.88 -7.78 4.86
C ILE A 91 -8.02 -8.80 6.03
#